data_ebc955f571bac42c569ad56beadcb61e
#
_entry.id   ebc955f571bac42c569ad56beadcb61e
#
_cell.length_a   1.000
_cell.length_b   1.000
_cell.length_c   1.000
_cell.angle_alpha   90.00
_cell.angle_beta   90.00
_cell.angle_gamma   90.00
#
_symmetry.space_group_name_H-M   'P 1'
#
loop_
_entity.id
_entity.type
_entity.pdbx_description
1 polymer ?
#
loop_
_entity_poly.entity_id
_entity_poly.type
_entity_poly.pdbx_seq_one_letter_code
_entity_poly.pdbx_strand_id
1 'polypeptide(L)'
;MSYEESGKNGGSAKDVNIGKSFIVKGFNKHFDEFIEDIQSVFPDDDEVKTTKNILVLFKKTNPKLLLEYWNAYISIPYKEPIENGDISFFINKDYSVDVTMTDSISGFIERLRGYVKNMTEENQSKSMKYIQNLCNLTKLYYI
;
A
#
# COMPACT_ATOMS: atom_id res chain seq x y z
N MET A 1 0.39 32.01 -24.07
CA MET A 1 -0.36 31.97 -23.61
C MET A 1 -0.47 32.06 -22.29
N SER A 2 -0.98 32.58 -21.83
CA SER A 2 -0.97 32.75 -20.55
C SER A 2 -1.57 31.72 -19.74
N TYR A 3 -2.09 30.75 -20.34
CA TYR A 3 -2.69 29.83 -19.53
C TYR A 3 -1.74 29.23 -18.58
N GLU A 4 -0.51 29.29 -18.85
CA GLU A 4 0.37 28.69 -17.94
C GLU A 4 0.47 29.47 -16.69
N GLU A 5 0.03 30.70 -16.62
CA GLU A 5 0.00 31.34 -15.37
C GLU A 5 -0.86 30.62 -14.40
N SER A 6 -2.03 30.18 -14.83
CA SER A 6 -2.86 29.45 -13.90
C SER A 6 -2.21 28.16 -13.51
N GLY A 7 -1.44 27.55 -14.36
CA GLY A 7 -0.69 26.39 -13.99
C GLY A 7 0.29 26.69 -12.87
N LYS A 8 0.93 27.85 -12.90
CA LYS A 8 1.83 28.19 -11.85
C LYS A 8 1.13 28.39 -10.56
N ASN A 9 -0.10 28.84 -10.60
CA ASN A 9 -0.83 29.07 -9.39
C ASN A 9 -1.44 27.83 -8.80
N GLY A 10 -1.19 26.68 -9.38
CA GLY A 10 -1.68 25.45 -8.83
C GLY A 10 -1.15 25.13 -7.45
N GLY A 11 -0.26 25.98 -6.93
CA GLY A 11 0.25 25.79 -5.60
C GLY A 11 -0.65 26.27 -4.48
N SER A 12 -1.88 26.69 -4.75
CA SER A 12 -2.76 27.06 -3.66
C SER A 12 -3.00 25.87 -2.73
N ALA A 13 -3.24 26.14 -1.44
CA ALA A 13 -3.47 25.09 -0.47
C ALA A 13 -4.64 24.20 -0.88
N LYS A 14 -5.67 24.79 -1.46
CA LYS A 14 -6.85 24.03 -1.90
C LYS A 14 -6.49 23.06 -3.01
N ASP A 15 -5.71 23.49 -4.00
CA ASP A 15 -5.34 22.65 -5.11
C ASP A 15 -4.41 21.52 -4.67
N VAL A 16 -3.49 21.80 -3.75
CA VAL A 16 -2.61 20.79 -3.19
C VAL A 16 -3.42 19.72 -2.45
N ASN A 17 -4.42 20.13 -1.67
CA ASN A 17 -5.26 19.18 -0.93
C ASN A 17 -6.09 18.32 -1.87
N ILE A 18 -6.61 18.87 -2.97
CA ILE A 18 -7.35 18.10 -3.96
C ILE A 18 -6.44 17.06 -4.61
N GLY A 19 -5.22 17.46 -4.97
CA GLY A 19 -4.26 16.54 -5.56
C GLY A 19 -3.90 15.41 -4.62
N LYS A 20 -3.66 15.71 -3.35
CA LYS A 20 -3.36 14.69 -2.35
C LYS A 20 -4.54 13.76 -2.13
N SER A 21 -5.76 14.28 -2.14
CA SER A 21 -6.96 13.46 -2.01
C SER A 21 -7.06 12.44 -3.15
N PHE A 22 -6.73 12.84 -4.37
CA PHE A 22 -6.69 11.93 -5.51
C PHE A 22 -5.67 10.83 -5.31
N ILE A 23 -4.49 11.18 -4.79
CA ILE A 23 -3.43 10.18 -4.56
C ILE A 23 -3.88 9.19 -3.49
N VAL A 24 -4.52 9.65 -2.42
CA VAL A 24 -5.04 8.77 -1.38
C VAL A 24 -6.07 7.79 -1.96
N LYS A 25 -6.98 8.28 -2.79
CA LYS A 25 -7.97 7.41 -3.44
C LYS A 25 -7.30 6.40 -4.36
N GLY A 26 -6.32 6.84 -5.14
CA GLY A 26 -5.58 5.95 -6.02
C GLY A 26 -4.80 4.90 -5.25
N PHE A 27 -4.17 5.29 -4.16
CA PHE A 27 -3.44 4.37 -3.30
C PHE A 27 -4.38 3.30 -2.74
N ASN A 28 -5.51 3.70 -2.17
CA ASN A 28 -6.46 2.76 -1.58
C ASN A 28 -7.06 1.84 -2.63
N LYS A 29 -7.37 2.37 -3.81
CA LYS A 29 -7.88 1.54 -4.90
C LYS A 29 -6.85 0.52 -5.35
N HIS A 30 -5.60 0.93 -5.48
CA HIS A 30 -4.53 0.01 -5.88
C HIS A 30 -4.31 -1.06 -4.81
N PHE A 31 -4.45 -0.69 -3.55
CA PHE A 31 -4.37 -1.65 -2.45
C PHE A 31 -5.52 -2.65 -2.52
N ASP A 32 -6.74 -2.20 -2.85
CA ASP A 32 -7.86 -3.12 -3.08
C ASP A 32 -7.53 -4.13 -4.17
N GLU A 33 -6.92 -3.68 -5.26
CA GLU A 33 -6.52 -4.55 -6.37
C GLU A 33 -5.49 -5.58 -5.92
N PHE A 34 -4.55 -5.16 -5.08
CA PHE A 34 -3.56 -6.06 -4.52
C PHE A 34 -4.21 -7.16 -3.68
N ILE A 35 -5.15 -6.78 -2.80
CA ILE A 35 -5.88 -7.75 -1.98
C ILE A 35 -6.71 -8.69 -2.85
N GLU A 36 -7.33 -8.18 -3.90
CA GLU A 36 -8.10 -9.02 -4.82
C GLU A 36 -7.22 -10.03 -5.55
N ASP A 37 -6.01 -9.61 -5.91
CA ASP A 37 -5.05 -10.53 -6.51
C ASP A 37 -4.65 -11.63 -5.52
N ILE A 38 -4.41 -11.27 -4.27
CA ILE A 38 -4.13 -12.26 -3.22
C ILE A 38 -5.31 -13.22 -3.07
N GLN A 39 -6.54 -12.71 -3.07
CA GLN A 39 -7.73 -13.53 -2.97
C GLN A 39 -7.84 -14.51 -4.13
N SER A 40 -7.45 -14.09 -5.33
CA SER A 40 -7.50 -14.98 -6.50
C SER A 40 -6.50 -16.14 -6.39
N VAL A 41 -5.40 -15.94 -5.67
CA VAL A 41 -4.42 -17.00 -5.41
C VAL A 41 -4.89 -17.95 -4.31
N PHE A 42 -5.63 -17.44 -3.32
CA PHE A 42 -6.12 -18.21 -2.18
C PHE A 42 -7.65 -18.10 -2.08
N PRO A 43 -8.39 -18.61 -3.07
CA PRO A 43 -9.84 -18.34 -3.15
C PRO A 43 -10.67 -18.94 -2.02
N ASP A 44 -10.18 -20.00 -1.38
CA ASP A 44 -10.91 -20.66 -0.30
C ASP A 44 -10.44 -20.25 1.09
N ASP A 45 -9.58 -19.24 1.18
CA ASP A 45 -9.01 -18.83 2.46
C ASP A 45 -9.90 -17.77 3.11
N ASP A 46 -10.53 -18.13 4.24
CA ASP A 46 -11.42 -17.23 4.96
C ASP A 46 -10.69 -16.05 5.58
N GLU A 47 -9.40 -16.20 5.90
CA GLU A 47 -8.62 -15.09 6.45
C GLU A 47 -8.40 -13.99 5.44
N VAL A 48 -8.31 -14.31 4.15
CA VAL A 48 -8.21 -13.29 3.10
C VAL A 48 -9.46 -12.42 3.10
N LYS A 49 -10.63 -13.04 3.26
CA LYS A 49 -11.90 -12.31 3.32
C LYS A 49 -11.93 -11.37 4.53
N THR A 50 -11.46 -11.85 5.67
CA THR A 50 -11.37 -11.05 6.89
C THR A 50 -10.41 -9.88 6.68
N THR A 51 -9.27 -10.13 6.08
CA THR A 51 -8.27 -9.10 5.79
C THR A 51 -8.85 -8.03 4.86
N LYS A 52 -9.61 -8.44 3.85
CA LYS A 52 -10.29 -7.52 2.96
C LYS A 52 -11.29 -6.63 3.71
N ASN A 53 -12.03 -7.20 4.64
CA ASN A 53 -12.99 -6.44 5.46
C ASN A 53 -12.29 -5.42 6.36
N ILE A 54 -11.12 -5.78 6.90
CA ILE A 54 -10.31 -4.86 7.69
C ILE A 54 -9.87 -3.66 6.84
N LEU A 55 -9.48 -3.90 5.61
CA LEU A 55 -9.12 -2.81 4.69
C LEU A 55 -10.29 -1.87 4.46
N VAL A 56 -11.50 -2.40 4.26
CA VAL A 56 -12.70 -1.58 4.10
C VAL A 56 -12.88 -0.68 5.32
N LEU A 57 -12.68 -1.21 6.51
CA LEU A 57 -12.82 -0.46 7.74
C LEU A 57 -11.79 0.67 7.83
N PHE A 58 -10.53 0.40 7.50
CA PHE A 58 -9.48 1.43 7.50
C PHE A 58 -9.84 2.58 6.56
N LYS A 59 -10.31 2.26 5.37
CA LYS A 59 -10.66 3.28 4.38
C LYS A 59 -11.82 4.17 4.85
N LYS A 60 -12.75 3.62 5.62
CA LYS A 60 -13.89 4.38 6.12
C LYS A 60 -13.50 5.27 7.30
N THR A 61 -12.70 4.74 8.23
CA THR A 61 -12.40 5.45 9.47
C THR A 61 -11.29 6.46 9.31
N ASN A 62 -10.28 6.15 8.50
CA ASN A 62 -9.16 7.06 8.25
C ASN A 62 -8.56 6.75 6.88
N PRO A 63 -9.02 7.43 5.82
CA PRO A 63 -8.58 7.11 4.46
C PRO A 63 -7.07 7.24 4.23
N LYS A 64 -6.38 8.07 5.01
CA LYS A 64 -4.95 8.30 4.85
C LYS A 64 -4.08 7.32 5.62
N LEU A 65 -4.67 6.58 6.54
CA LEU A 65 -3.91 5.77 7.49
C LEU A 65 -3.00 4.76 6.81
N LEU A 66 -3.52 4.04 5.85
CA LEU A 66 -2.77 3.00 5.16
C LEU A 66 -1.59 3.58 4.38
N LEU A 67 -1.83 4.69 3.67
CA LEU A 67 -0.78 5.36 2.92
C LEU A 67 0.32 5.87 3.85
N GLU A 68 -0.04 6.51 4.96
CA GLU A 68 0.91 7.04 5.92
C GLU A 68 1.74 5.92 6.55
N TYR A 69 1.09 4.83 6.94
CA TYR A 69 1.79 3.69 7.51
C TYR A 69 2.74 3.08 6.47
N TRP A 70 2.26 2.87 5.25
CA TRP A 70 3.05 2.29 4.18
C TRP A 70 4.29 3.13 3.90
N ASN A 71 4.13 4.44 3.87
CA ASN A 71 5.28 5.33 3.66
C ASN A 71 6.31 5.20 4.77
N ALA A 72 5.89 5.24 6.02
CA ALA A 72 6.78 5.25 7.17
C ALA A 72 7.49 3.92 7.38
N TYR A 73 6.81 2.81 7.13
CA TYR A 73 7.32 1.50 7.50
C TYR A 73 7.72 0.61 6.33
N ILE A 74 7.33 0.96 5.11
CA ILE A 74 7.66 0.18 3.92
C ILE A 74 8.47 1.01 2.92
N SER A 75 7.91 2.12 2.44
CA SER A 75 8.52 2.89 1.36
C SER A 75 9.87 3.49 1.74
N ILE A 76 9.95 4.11 2.89
CA ILE A 76 11.19 4.78 3.33
C ILE A 76 12.25 3.78 3.77
N PRO A 77 11.95 2.84 4.72
CA PRO A 77 13.00 1.94 5.21
C PRO A 77 13.54 0.98 4.16
N TYR A 78 12.72 0.60 3.18
CA TYR A 78 13.09 -0.42 2.21
C TYR A 78 13.18 0.11 0.79
N LYS A 79 13.50 1.39 0.66
CA LYS A 79 13.59 2.05 -0.65
C LYS A 79 14.48 1.27 -1.62
N GLU A 80 15.66 0.86 -1.18
CA GLU A 80 16.62 0.20 -2.06
C GLU A 80 16.15 -1.16 -2.56
N PRO A 81 15.74 -2.11 -1.69
CA PRO A 81 15.23 -3.37 -2.20
C PRO A 81 13.97 -3.22 -3.05
N ILE A 82 13.12 -2.23 -2.74
CA ILE A 82 11.92 -1.98 -3.55
C ILE A 82 12.32 -1.53 -4.95
N GLU A 83 13.25 -0.60 -5.06
CA GLU A 83 13.74 -0.13 -6.37
C GLU A 83 14.39 -1.25 -7.17
N ASN A 84 15.05 -2.18 -6.48
CA ASN A 84 15.70 -3.31 -7.13
C ASN A 84 14.76 -4.49 -7.42
N GLY A 85 13.49 -4.39 -7.01
CA GLY A 85 12.54 -5.48 -7.21
C GLY A 85 12.79 -6.69 -6.33
N ASP A 86 13.48 -6.52 -5.20
CA ASP A 86 13.83 -7.60 -4.29
C ASP A 86 12.73 -7.76 -3.23
N ILE A 87 11.89 -8.78 -3.40
CA ILE A 87 10.76 -8.99 -2.51
C ILE A 87 11.17 -9.62 -1.17
N SER A 88 12.42 -10.06 -1.03
CA SER A 88 12.84 -10.75 0.18
C SER A 88 12.67 -9.91 1.45
N PHE A 89 12.79 -8.59 1.35
CA PHE A 89 12.57 -7.71 2.49
C PHE A 89 11.16 -7.84 3.04
N PHE A 90 10.19 -8.12 2.15
CA PHE A 90 8.78 -8.17 2.53
C PHE A 90 8.41 -9.54 3.11
N ILE A 91 8.90 -10.62 2.52
CA ILE A 91 8.49 -11.96 2.90
C ILE A 91 9.36 -12.59 3.98
N ASN A 92 10.58 -12.09 4.19
CA ASN A 92 11.52 -12.69 5.13
C ASN A 92 11.68 -11.93 6.44
N LYS A 93 11.00 -10.80 6.59
CA LYS A 93 11.12 -10.04 7.83
C LYS A 93 10.41 -10.76 8.97
N ASP A 94 11.03 -10.73 10.15
CA ASP A 94 10.43 -11.30 11.35
C ASP A 94 9.54 -10.26 12.03
N TYR A 95 8.25 -10.58 12.11
CA TYR A 95 7.26 -9.70 12.73
C TYR A 95 6.70 -10.26 14.02
N SER A 96 7.38 -11.21 14.63
CA SER A 96 6.88 -11.87 15.82
C SER A 96 6.54 -10.90 16.94
N VAL A 97 7.22 -9.75 17.00
CA VAL A 97 6.96 -8.74 18.03
C VAL A 97 5.62 -8.04 17.84
N ASP A 98 5.05 -8.11 16.64
CA ASP A 98 3.82 -7.39 16.33
C ASP A 98 2.57 -8.25 16.39
N VAL A 99 2.68 -9.52 16.74
CA VAL A 99 1.54 -10.43 16.71
C VAL A 99 0.42 -10.03 17.67
N THR A 100 0.72 -9.26 18.69
CA THR A 100 -0.30 -8.79 19.64
C THR A 100 -1.17 -7.69 19.03
N MET A 101 -0.80 -7.16 17.86
CA MET A 101 -1.51 -6.04 17.25
C MET A 101 -2.33 -6.52 16.04
N THR A 102 -3.04 -7.63 16.20
CA THR A 102 -3.72 -8.28 15.08
C THR A 102 -4.80 -7.43 14.44
N ASP A 103 -5.42 -6.53 15.21
CA ASP A 103 -6.47 -5.65 14.69
C ASP A 103 -5.91 -4.29 14.27
N SER A 104 -4.61 -4.12 14.35
CA SER A 104 -3.95 -2.88 13.96
C SER A 104 -3.54 -2.96 12.50
N ILE A 105 -3.09 -1.82 11.98
CA ILE A 105 -2.59 -1.76 10.63
C ILE A 105 -1.30 -2.58 10.48
N SER A 106 -0.46 -2.66 11.51
CA SER A 106 0.75 -3.49 11.43
C SER A 106 0.39 -4.96 11.32
N GLY A 107 -0.59 -5.43 12.07
CA GLY A 107 -1.08 -6.80 11.95
C GLY A 107 -1.67 -7.09 10.59
N PHE A 108 -2.38 -6.11 10.01
CA PHE A 108 -2.92 -6.23 8.66
C PHE A 108 -1.79 -6.43 7.63
N ILE A 109 -0.74 -5.61 7.69
CA ILE A 109 0.40 -5.73 6.78
C ILE A 109 1.12 -7.07 6.98
N GLU A 110 1.23 -7.53 8.22
CA GLU A 110 1.88 -8.79 8.53
C GLU A 110 1.16 -9.97 7.89
N ARG A 111 -0.18 -9.96 7.90
CA ARG A 111 -0.97 -10.98 7.22
C ARG A 111 -0.69 -10.99 5.72
N LEU A 112 -0.57 -9.81 5.11
CA LEU A 112 -0.25 -9.72 3.69
C LEU A 112 1.10 -10.35 3.38
N ARG A 113 2.10 -10.13 4.25
CA ARG A 113 3.42 -10.74 4.07
C ARG A 113 3.33 -12.25 4.08
N GLY A 114 2.53 -12.79 4.99
CA GLY A 114 2.33 -14.24 5.08
C GLY A 114 1.72 -14.81 3.82
N TYR A 115 0.72 -14.15 3.25
CA TYR A 115 0.12 -14.61 2.00
C TYR A 115 1.13 -14.57 0.86
N VAL A 116 1.86 -13.47 0.71
CA VAL A 116 2.83 -13.34 -0.37
C VAL A 116 3.96 -14.36 -0.22
N LYS A 117 4.39 -14.60 1.01
CA LYS A 117 5.43 -15.61 1.28
C LYS A 117 5.03 -16.99 0.79
N ASN A 118 3.75 -17.32 0.85
CA ASN A 118 3.25 -18.64 0.47
C ASN A 118 2.88 -18.75 -1.02
N MET A 119 3.13 -17.72 -1.80
CA MET A 119 2.87 -17.73 -3.23
C MET A 119 4.03 -18.35 -4.01
N THR A 120 3.73 -18.73 -5.27
CA THR A 120 4.79 -19.10 -6.21
C THR A 120 5.65 -17.89 -6.55
N GLU A 121 6.84 -18.11 -7.08
CA GLU A 121 7.72 -17.00 -7.50
C GLU A 121 7.04 -16.11 -8.53
N GLU A 122 6.25 -16.67 -9.44
CA GLU A 122 5.53 -15.89 -10.42
C GLU A 122 4.53 -14.94 -9.76
N ASN A 123 3.76 -15.43 -8.80
CA ASN A 123 2.81 -14.59 -8.09
C ASN A 123 3.50 -13.60 -7.17
N GLN A 124 4.63 -13.96 -6.58
CA GLN A 124 5.44 -13.02 -5.81
C GLN A 124 5.94 -11.87 -6.68
N SER A 125 6.30 -12.14 -7.92
CA SER A 125 6.72 -11.09 -8.86
C SER A 125 5.57 -10.11 -9.15
N LYS A 126 4.35 -10.61 -9.29
CA LYS A 126 3.18 -9.75 -9.45
C LYS A 126 2.95 -8.91 -8.21
N SER A 127 3.05 -9.53 -7.03
CA SER A 127 2.91 -8.81 -5.77
C SER A 127 3.97 -7.72 -5.64
N MET A 128 5.19 -7.97 -6.09
CA MET A 128 6.24 -6.97 -6.07
C MET A 128 5.89 -5.73 -6.90
N LYS A 129 5.24 -5.92 -8.02
CA LYS A 129 4.78 -4.78 -8.84
C LYS A 129 3.75 -3.95 -8.10
N TYR A 130 2.81 -4.58 -7.39
CA TYR A 130 1.86 -3.86 -6.54
C TYR A 130 2.60 -3.05 -5.48
N ILE A 131 3.57 -3.66 -4.82
CA ILE A 131 4.36 -3.00 -3.78
C ILE A 131 5.09 -1.78 -4.36
N GLN A 132 5.73 -1.93 -5.51
CA GLN A 132 6.44 -0.83 -6.16
C GLN A 132 5.50 0.31 -6.54
N ASN A 133 4.32 -0.01 -7.05
CA ASN A 133 3.34 1.00 -7.42
C ASN A 133 2.81 1.75 -6.21
N LEU A 134 2.55 1.03 -5.12
CA LEU A 134 2.12 1.65 -3.86
C LEU A 134 3.19 2.61 -3.35
N CYS A 135 4.45 2.22 -3.43
CA CYS A 135 5.55 3.08 -3.00
C CYS A 135 5.69 4.32 -3.89
N ASN A 136 5.47 4.18 -5.19
CA ASN A 136 5.47 5.32 -6.08
C ASN A 136 4.35 6.31 -5.74
N LEU A 137 3.19 5.81 -5.35
CA LEU A 137 2.10 6.66 -4.92
C LEU A 137 2.42 7.41 -3.62
N THR A 138 3.10 6.76 -2.67
CA THR A 138 3.53 7.47 -1.46
C THR A 138 4.53 8.58 -1.80
N LYS A 139 5.42 8.35 -2.75
CA LYS A 139 6.36 9.39 -3.17
C LYS A 139 5.63 10.60 -3.74
N LEU A 140 4.62 10.37 -4.56
CA LEU A 140 3.82 11.46 -5.10
C LEU A 140 3.07 12.23 -4.02
N TYR A 141 2.58 11.53 -3.02
CA TYR A 141 1.83 12.16 -1.94
C TYR A 141 2.72 13.10 -1.12
N TYR A 142 3.96 12.72 -0.90
CA TYR A 142 4.89 13.48 -0.05
C TYR A 142 5.83 14.40 -0.81
N ILE A 143 5.54 14.68 -2.03
CA ILE A 143 6.32 15.61 -2.82
C ILE A 143 6.23 17.05 -2.30
#